data_25df6e112a39afc2c8f7536f80ded534
#
_entry.id   25df6e112a39afc2c8f7536f80ded534
#
_cell.length_a   1.000
_cell.length_b   1.000
_cell.length_c   1.000
_cell.angle_alpha   90.00
_cell.angle_beta   90.00
_cell.angle_gamma   90.00
#
_symmetry.space_group_name_H-M   'P 1'
#
loop_
_entity.id
_entity.type
_entity.pdbx_description
1 polymer ?
#
loop_
_entity_poly.entity_id
_entity_poly.type
_entity_poly.pdbx_seq_one_letter_code
_entity_poly.pdbx_strand_id
1 'polypeptide(L)'
;MGGGGGGGYARKFIDVTSIASATVVVGTGGPSQTSNDTDGTTGGDSSWADGTNTVTGAGGVGGTGTTAYGSSAGGVASGGDLNIPGQRGTAGGGSNYGGDSHMGTGGVNIWVGQLTSDTVTGYGGGSGGGYQLNTPAGGHGVVVVTEYK
;
A
#
# COMPACT_ATOMS: atom_id res chain seq x y z
N MET A 1 -5.43 10.27 14.60
CA MET A 1 -5.42 9.73 13.23
C MET A 1 -4.23 8.82 13.07
N GLY A 2 -4.32 7.78 12.27
CA GLY A 2 -3.23 6.84 12.00
C GLY A 2 -2.84 6.83 10.55
N GLY A 3 -1.58 6.56 10.24
CA GLY A 3 -1.13 6.35 8.86
C GLY A 3 -1.68 5.07 8.24
N GLY A 4 -1.85 5.06 6.93
CA GLY A 4 -2.25 3.87 6.16
C GLY A 4 -1.13 2.82 6.11
N GLY A 5 -1.48 1.54 5.97
CA GLY A 5 -0.52 0.46 5.79
C GLY A 5 0.12 0.46 4.40
N GLY A 6 1.32 -0.08 4.28
CA GLY A 6 1.97 -0.36 3.00
C GLY A 6 1.40 -1.61 2.32
N GLY A 7 1.51 -1.71 1.01
CA GLY A 7 1.08 -2.88 0.24
C GLY A 7 2.01 -4.10 0.38
N GLY A 8 1.44 -5.29 0.20
CA GLY A 8 2.18 -6.54 0.19
C GLY A 8 2.97 -6.74 -1.11
N TYR A 9 4.03 -7.54 -1.01
CA TYR A 9 4.88 -7.92 -2.14
C TYR A 9 4.93 -9.43 -2.30
N ALA A 10 4.65 -9.93 -3.52
CA ALA A 10 4.81 -11.34 -3.87
C ALA A 10 5.73 -11.48 -5.08
N ARG A 11 6.55 -12.52 -5.08
CA ARG A 11 7.42 -12.91 -6.21
C ARG A 11 7.30 -14.41 -6.45
N LYS A 12 7.19 -14.80 -7.72
CA LYS A 12 7.11 -16.20 -8.14
C LYS A 12 7.92 -16.44 -9.41
N PHE A 13 8.55 -17.59 -9.49
CA PHE A 13 9.09 -18.12 -10.74
C PHE A 13 8.06 -19.08 -11.35
N ILE A 14 7.73 -18.89 -12.62
CA ILE A 14 6.71 -19.65 -13.31
C ILE A 14 7.28 -20.14 -14.64
N ASP A 15 7.12 -21.43 -14.94
CA ASP A 15 7.36 -21.96 -16.29
C ASP A 15 6.20 -21.50 -17.18
N VAL A 16 6.51 -20.68 -18.17
CA VAL A 16 5.51 -20.07 -19.07
C VAL A 16 5.38 -20.80 -20.41
N THR A 17 6.05 -21.92 -20.61
CA THR A 17 6.06 -22.65 -21.90
C THR A 17 4.68 -23.10 -22.36
N SER A 18 3.74 -23.33 -21.44
CA SER A 18 2.36 -23.73 -21.73
C SER A 18 1.32 -22.64 -21.47
N ILE A 19 1.75 -21.43 -21.11
CA ILE A 19 0.85 -20.32 -20.77
C ILE A 19 0.57 -19.50 -22.03
N ALA A 20 -0.68 -19.49 -22.48
CA ALA A 20 -1.11 -18.72 -23.64
C ALA A 20 -1.32 -17.23 -23.33
N SER A 21 -1.79 -16.94 -22.13
CA SER A 21 -2.06 -15.55 -21.69
C SER A 21 -2.13 -15.46 -20.17
N ALA A 22 -1.89 -14.27 -19.67
CA ALA A 22 -2.07 -13.94 -18.25
C ALA A 22 -2.79 -12.61 -18.11
N THR A 23 -3.59 -12.50 -17.06
CA THR A 23 -4.23 -11.24 -16.66
C THR A 23 -3.34 -10.53 -15.65
N VAL A 24 -3.08 -9.26 -15.89
CA VAL A 24 -2.33 -8.38 -14.99
C VAL A 24 -3.26 -7.29 -14.48
N VAL A 25 -3.33 -7.12 -13.17
CA VAL A 25 -4.05 -6.03 -12.51
C VAL A 25 -3.03 -5.22 -11.72
N VAL A 26 -3.06 -3.90 -11.88
CA VAL A 26 -2.26 -2.98 -11.07
C VAL A 26 -3.21 -2.24 -10.14
N GLY A 27 -3.03 -2.43 -8.84
CA GLY A 27 -3.85 -1.79 -7.81
C GLY A 27 -3.62 -0.29 -7.74
N THR A 28 -4.68 0.46 -7.55
CA THR A 28 -4.60 1.90 -7.27
C THR A 28 -4.30 2.13 -5.79
N GLY A 29 -3.53 3.15 -5.48
CA GLY A 29 -3.41 3.61 -4.08
C GLY A 29 -4.76 4.07 -3.54
N GLY A 30 -4.95 3.99 -2.23
CA GLY A 30 -6.12 4.59 -1.58
C GLY A 30 -6.17 6.10 -1.89
N PRO A 31 -7.34 6.66 -2.23
CA PRO A 31 -7.44 8.08 -2.57
C PRO A 31 -7.10 8.99 -1.38
N SER A 32 -6.71 10.22 -1.68
CA SER A 32 -6.53 11.27 -0.68
C SER A 32 -7.84 11.54 0.08
N GLN A 33 -7.73 11.83 1.37
CA GLN A 33 -8.87 12.24 2.19
C GLN A 33 -8.83 13.74 2.47
N THR A 34 -9.99 14.37 2.34
CA THR A 34 -10.17 15.80 2.58
C THR A 34 -11.04 16.11 3.79
N SER A 35 -11.64 15.08 4.39
CA SER A 35 -12.49 15.18 5.59
C SER A 35 -11.72 14.76 6.83
N ASN A 36 -11.89 15.54 7.89
CA ASN A 36 -11.49 15.15 9.24
C ASN A 36 -12.36 13.97 9.72
N ASP A 37 -11.80 13.15 10.58
CA ASP A 37 -12.52 12.06 11.26
C ASP A 37 -13.07 10.95 10.36
N THR A 38 -12.62 10.86 9.11
CA THR A 38 -12.99 9.78 8.18
C THR A 38 -11.81 8.85 7.98
N ASP A 39 -12.08 7.54 8.06
CA ASP A 39 -11.05 6.53 7.76
C ASP A 39 -10.64 6.59 6.28
N GLY A 40 -9.35 6.38 6.03
CA GLY A 40 -8.83 6.25 4.67
C GLY A 40 -9.34 4.98 3.99
N THR A 41 -9.33 5.01 2.67
CA THR A 41 -9.72 3.84 1.86
C THR A 41 -8.53 2.89 1.68
N THR A 42 -8.77 1.60 1.79
CA THR A 42 -7.79 0.55 1.48
C THR A 42 -7.35 0.64 0.02
N GLY A 43 -6.06 0.47 -0.24
CA GLY A 43 -5.51 0.39 -1.59
C GLY A 43 -6.00 -0.85 -2.33
N GLY A 44 -6.02 -0.79 -3.67
CA GLY A 44 -6.36 -1.93 -4.51
C GLY A 44 -5.24 -2.97 -4.58
N ASP A 45 -5.62 -4.22 -4.86
CA ASP A 45 -4.67 -5.32 -5.01
C ASP A 45 -4.00 -5.28 -6.39
N SER A 46 -2.70 -5.62 -6.43
CA SER A 46 -1.99 -5.91 -7.67
C SER A 46 -1.85 -7.41 -7.83
N SER A 47 -2.12 -7.92 -9.02
CA SER A 47 -2.04 -9.37 -9.26
C SER A 47 -1.60 -9.72 -10.68
N TRP A 48 -1.07 -10.94 -10.79
CA TRP A 48 -0.83 -11.65 -12.03
C TRP A 48 -1.49 -13.02 -11.95
N ALA A 49 -2.23 -13.42 -12.99
CA ALA A 49 -2.93 -14.71 -13.01
C ALA A 49 -3.00 -15.30 -14.43
N ASP A 50 -2.72 -16.62 -14.57
CA ASP A 50 -2.77 -17.38 -15.83
C ASP A 50 -3.90 -18.43 -15.87
N GLY A 51 -4.76 -18.44 -14.87
CA GLY A 51 -5.81 -19.44 -14.70
C GLY A 51 -5.40 -20.64 -13.83
N THR A 52 -4.11 -20.88 -13.63
CA THR A 52 -3.56 -21.91 -12.74
C THR A 52 -2.84 -21.29 -11.54
N ASN A 53 -1.99 -20.32 -11.83
CA ASN A 53 -1.27 -19.56 -10.83
C ASN A 53 -1.93 -18.20 -10.61
N THR A 54 -1.97 -17.77 -9.37
CA THR A 54 -2.34 -16.39 -9.00
C THR A 54 -1.33 -15.89 -8.00
N VAL A 55 -0.70 -14.75 -8.32
CA VAL A 55 0.27 -14.06 -7.46
C VAL A 55 -0.33 -12.71 -7.12
N THR A 56 -0.46 -12.40 -5.84
CA THR A 56 -1.14 -11.17 -5.38
C THR A 56 -0.33 -10.46 -4.32
N GLY A 57 -0.18 -9.14 -4.49
CA GLY A 57 0.19 -8.20 -3.45
C GLY A 57 -1.03 -7.35 -3.11
N ALA A 58 -1.62 -7.55 -1.94
CA ALA A 58 -2.79 -6.78 -1.52
C ALA A 58 -2.42 -5.35 -1.13
N GLY A 59 -3.35 -4.42 -1.35
CA GLY A 59 -3.22 -3.05 -0.89
C GLY A 59 -3.18 -2.95 0.64
N GLY A 60 -2.50 -1.94 1.16
CA GLY A 60 -2.50 -1.64 2.60
C GLY A 60 -3.85 -1.04 3.04
N VAL A 61 -4.22 -1.31 4.28
CA VAL A 61 -5.45 -0.78 4.90
C VAL A 61 -5.35 0.73 5.06
N GLY A 62 -6.42 1.45 4.76
CA GLY A 62 -6.50 2.89 4.93
C GLY A 62 -6.24 3.34 6.37
N GLY A 63 -5.71 4.54 6.54
CA GLY A 63 -5.44 5.13 7.85
C GLY A 63 -6.72 5.37 8.65
N THR A 64 -6.64 5.39 9.99
CA THR A 64 -7.80 5.64 10.86
C THR A 64 -8.02 7.12 11.10
N GLY A 65 -9.25 7.61 10.88
CA GLY A 65 -9.65 9.01 11.04
C GLY A 65 -10.03 9.40 12.46
N THR A 66 -10.78 8.57 13.16
CA THR A 66 -11.46 8.94 14.42
C THR A 66 -10.72 8.57 15.70
N THR A 67 -9.79 7.63 15.64
CA THR A 67 -9.05 7.18 16.84
C THR A 67 -7.66 7.78 16.90
N ALA A 68 -7.35 8.43 18.01
CA ALA A 68 -6.05 9.09 18.22
C ALA A 68 -4.84 8.14 18.13
N TYR A 69 -5.06 6.83 18.14
CA TYR A 69 -4.01 5.81 18.25
C TYR A 69 -4.26 4.55 17.41
N GLY A 70 -5.01 4.64 16.30
CA GLY A 70 -5.25 3.51 15.40
C GLY A 70 -4.08 3.27 14.44
N SER A 71 -3.52 2.07 14.41
CA SER A 71 -2.56 1.65 13.38
C SER A 71 -3.26 0.85 12.29
N SER A 72 -2.98 1.13 11.02
CA SER A 72 -3.57 0.41 9.91
C SER A 72 -2.68 -0.76 9.48
N ALA A 73 -3.27 -1.90 9.18
CA ALA A 73 -2.51 -3.08 8.78
C ALA A 73 -1.88 -2.90 7.40
N GLY A 74 -0.68 -3.46 7.22
CA GLY A 74 -0.11 -3.64 5.89
C GLY A 74 -0.88 -4.66 5.07
N GLY A 75 -0.83 -4.54 3.75
CA GLY A 75 -1.39 -5.53 2.83
C GLY A 75 -0.67 -6.87 2.93
N VAL A 76 -1.42 -7.94 2.79
CA VAL A 76 -0.84 -9.29 2.74
C VAL A 76 -0.36 -9.61 1.32
N ALA A 77 0.53 -10.60 1.20
CA ALA A 77 0.96 -11.12 -0.09
C ALA A 77 0.67 -12.62 -0.16
N SER A 78 0.36 -13.13 -1.34
CA SER A 78 0.02 -14.54 -1.52
C SER A 78 0.40 -15.07 -2.90
N GLY A 79 0.46 -16.39 -3.03
CA GLY A 79 0.71 -17.10 -4.28
C GLY A 79 2.16 -17.06 -4.78
N GLY A 80 3.04 -16.32 -4.13
CA GLY A 80 4.46 -16.25 -4.47
C GLY A 80 5.28 -17.34 -3.80
N ASP A 81 6.48 -17.59 -4.33
CA ASP A 81 7.55 -18.35 -3.65
C ASP A 81 8.17 -17.51 -2.52
N LEU A 82 8.08 -16.19 -2.67
CA LEU A 82 8.40 -15.21 -1.64
C LEU A 82 7.18 -14.30 -1.47
N ASN A 83 6.69 -14.18 -0.24
CA ASN A 83 5.58 -13.30 0.13
C ASN A 83 6.02 -12.43 1.31
N ILE A 84 6.01 -11.11 1.12
CA ILE A 84 6.40 -10.13 2.14
C ILE A 84 5.18 -9.23 2.41
N PRO A 85 4.62 -9.22 3.62
CA PRO A 85 3.56 -8.29 3.96
C PRO A 85 4.08 -6.86 3.99
N GLY A 86 3.22 -5.91 3.67
CA GLY A 86 3.51 -4.50 3.87
C GLY A 86 3.62 -4.15 5.36
N GLN A 87 4.31 -3.08 5.67
CA GLN A 87 4.41 -2.59 7.04
C GLN A 87 3.09 -1.94 7.48
N ARG A 88 2.87 -1.95 8.78
CA ARG A 88 1.76 -1.20 9.40
C ARG A 88 2.04 0.30 9.35
N GLY A 89 1.00 1.07 9.14
CA GLY A 89 1.03 2.49 9.45
C GLY A 89 1.10 2.69 10.96
N THR A 90 1.77 3.76 11.40
CA THR A 90 1.89 4.07 12.83
C THR A 90 0.80 5.02 13.29
N ALA A 91 0.50 4.94 14.57
CA ALA A 91 -0.50 5.75 15.23
C ALA A 91 0.07 6.59 16.36
N GLY A 92 -0.31 7.84 16.39
CA GLY A 92 -0.35 8.67 17.59
C GLY A 92 0.93 9.35 18.05
N GLY A 93 0.78 10.34 18.89
CA GLY A 93 1.89 11.00 19.60
C GLY A 93 2.59 12.14 18.86
N GLY A 94 2.02 12.65 17.77
CA GLY A 94 2.56 13.83 17.08
C GLY A 94 3.17 13.57 15.70
N SER A 95 3.42 12.33 15.33
CA SER A 95 3.87 11.97 13.99
C SER A 95 3.17 10.69 13.53
N ASN A 96 2.54 10.73 12.38
CA ASN A 96 1.82 9.59 11.79
C ASN A 96 2.53 9.18 10.50
N TYR A 97 3.07 7.97 10.50
CA TYR A 97 3.81 7.45 9.35
C TYR A 97 2.94 6.43 8.62
N GLY A 98 2.89 6.53 7.30
CA GLY A 98 2.41 5.45 6.45
C GLY A 98 3.36 4.24 6.53
N GLY A 99 2.83 3.04 6.36
CA GLY A 99 3.64 1.82 6.30
C GLY A 99 4.41 1.72 4.98
N ASP A 100 5.63 1.22 5.04
CA ASP A 100 6.42 0.92 3.86
C ASP A 100 5.90 -0.33 3.15
N SER A 101 6.05 -0.36 1.83
CA SER A 101 6.00 -1.57 1.03
C SER A 101 7.44 -2.03 0.73
N HIS A 102 7.59 -3.21 0.10
CA HIS A 102 8.90 -3.67 -0.36
C HIS A 102 9.52 -2.76 -1.44
N MET A 103 8.70 -2.03 -2.20
CA MET A 103 9.13 -1.20 -3.34
C MET A 103 8.83 0.29 -3.18
N GLY A 104 8.45 0.72 -1.98
CA GLY A 104 8.15 2.12 -1.73
C GLY A 104 8.07 2.46 -0.25
N THR A 105 8.38 3.70 0.08
CA THR A 105 8.31 4.21 1.46
C THR A 105 6.95 4.80 1.75
N GLY A 106 6.50 4.65 2.97
CA GLY A 106 5.31 5.32 3.48
C GLY A 106 5.49 6.83 3.61
N GLY A 107 4.42 7.56 3.46
CA GLY A 107 4.40 9.00 3.66
C GLY A 107 4.56 9.38 5.14
N VAL A 108 5.16 10.51 5.40
CA VAL A 108 5.38 11.06 6.75
C VAL A 108 4.49 12.27 6.96
N ASN A 109 3.82 12.34 8.10
CA ASN A 109 3.23 13.58 8.58
C ASN A 109 3.93 14.03 9.86
N ILE A 110 4.61 15.15 9.80
CA ILE A 110 5.29 15.76 10.93
C ILE A 110 4.37 16.82 11.56
N TRP A 111 4.05 16.62 12.83
CA TRP A 111 3.28 17.57 13.61
C TRP A 111 4.10 18.85 13.78
N VAL A 112 3.60 19.95 13.40
CA VAL A 112 3.69 21.33 13.86
C VAL A 112 3.42 22.27 12.69
N GLY A 113 2.16 22.62 12.46
CA GLY A 113 1.80 23.76 11.60
C GLY A 113 2.12 23.63 10.10
N GLN A 114 2.54 22.46 9.64
CA GLN A 114 2.75 22.21 8.22
C GLN A 114 1.55 21.55 7.57
N LEU A 115 1.08 22.19 6.52
CA LEU A 115 -0.10 21.88 5.73
C LEU A 115 0.15 20.79 4.69
N THR A 116 1.31 20.14 4.69
CA THR A 116 1.68 19.14 3.68
C THR A 116 2.27 17.92 4.35
N SER A 117 1.58 16.78 4.23
CA SER A 117 2.21 15.48 4.46
C SER A 117 3.12 15.15 3.29
N ASP A 118 4.27 14.56 3.56
CA ASP A 118 5.17 14.09 2.50
C ASP A 118 4.50 13.01 1.66
N THR A 119 4.71 13.12 0.37
CA THR A 119 4.20 12.16 -0.60
C THR A 119 4.85 10.80 -0.43
N VAL A 120 4.05 9.77 -0.60
CA VAL A 120 4.53 8.40 -0.77
C VAL A 120 5.51 8.35 -1.95
N THR A 121 6.67 7.76 -1.75
CA THR A 121 7.64 7.54 -2.84
C THR A 121 7.71 6.07 -3.21
N GLY A 122 7.77 5.77 -4.52
CA GLY A 122 7.79 4.40 -5.02
C GLY A 122 6.39 3.78 -5.10
N TYR A 123 6.32 2.45 -5.05
CA TYR A 123 5.10 1.69 -5.26
C TYR A 123 4.56 1.10 -3.96
N GLY A 124 3.25 1.20 -3.73
CA GLY A 124 2.53 0.53 -2.66
C GLY A 124 2.75 1.09 -1.26
N GLY A 125 3.47 2.21 -1.08
CA GLY A 125 3.61 2.83 0.24
C GLY A 125 2.28 3.38 0.77
N GLY A 126 2.05 3.30 2.09
CA GLY A 126 0.88 3.88 2.76
C GLY A 126 1.03 5.40 2.94
N SER A 127 -0.07 6.14 2.91
CA SER A 127 -0.04 7.58 3.21
C SER A 127 0.13 7.85 4.70
N GLY A 128 0.80 8.95 5.04
CA GLY A 128 0.80 9.46 6.43
C GLY A 128 -0.59 9.95 6.84
N GLY A 129 -0.96 9.79 8.11
CA GLY A 129 -2.20 10.36 8.66
C GLY A 129 -2.05 11.86 8.93
N GLY A 130 -3.02 12.68 8.50
CA GLY A 130 -3.02 14.13 8.74
C GLY A 130 -4.05 14.55 9.79
N TYR A 131 -3.72 15.49 10.65
CA TYR A 131 -4.65 16.15 11.57
C TYR A 131 -5.14 17.46 10.92
N GLN A 132 -6.43 17.58 10.70
CA GLN A 132 -7.12 18.77 10.16
C GLN A 132 -6.91 19.12 8.66
N LEU A 133 -6.20 18.33 7.86
CA LEU A 133 -5.95 18.64 6.45
C LEU A 133 -5.84 17.39 5.59
N ASN A 134 -5.86 17.63 4.26
CA ASN A 134 -5.79 16.61 3.24
C ASN A 134 -4.63 15.63 3.46
N THR A 135 -4.95 14.36 3.63
CA THR A 135 -3.93 13.30 3.57
C THR A 135 -3.66 12.95 2.12
N PRO A 136 -2.41 12.74 1.71
CA PRO A 136 -2.12 12.33 0.33
C PRO A 136 -2.67 10.94 0.04
N ALA A 137 -2.79 10.63 -1.24
CA ALA A 137 -3.10 9.27 -1.67
C ALA A 137 -1.97 8.30 -1.30
N GLY A 138 -2.31 7.03 -1.09
CA GLY A 138 -1.33 5.96 -1.04
C GLY A 138 -0.67 5.72 -2.40
N GLY A 139 0.51 5.08 -2.40
CA GLY A 139 1.23 4.71 -3.62
C GLY A 139 0.47 3.64 -4.43
N HIS A 140 0.47 3.78 -5.75
CA HIS A 140 -0.04 2.75 -6.65
C HIS A 140 0.80 1.48 -6.56
N GLY A 141 0.21 0.33 -6.88
CA GLY A 141 0.94 -0.91 -7.02
C GLY A 141 1.80 -0.97 -8.29
N VAL A 142 2.51 -2.06 -8.44
CA VAL A 142 3.27 -2.39 -9.65
C VAL A 142 3.28 -3.90 -9.86
N VAL A 143 3.29 -4.33 -11.11
CA VAL A 143 3.55 -5.71 -11.51
C VAL A 143 4.72 -5.69 -12.49
N VAL A 144 5.78 -6.43 -12.16
CA VAL A 144 6.96 -6.57 -13.02
C VAL A 144 7.04 -8.01 -13.50
N VAL A 145 7.04 -8.21 -14.81
CA VAL A 145 7.21 -9.52 -15.44
C VAL A 145 8.56 -9.50 -16.16
N THR A 146 9.42 -10.48 -15.83
CA THR A 146 10.71 -10.66 -16.49
C THR A 146 10.72 -12.04 -17.14
N GLU A 147 10.89 -12.09 -18.45
CA GLU A 147 11.00 -13.34 -19.21
C GLU A 147 12.47 -13.65 -19.50
N TYR A 148 12.84 -14.89 -19.28
CA TYR A 148 14.14 -15.44 -19.63
C TYR A 148 13.97 -16.39 -20.81
N LYS A 149 14.77 -16.21 -21.85
CA LYS A 149 14.84 -17.08 -23.03
C LYS A 149 16.02 -18.02 -22.93
#